data_8d575692395f54bbcc3504d07f5e491a
#
_entry.id   8d575692395f54bbcc3504d07f5e491a
#
_cell.length_a   1.000
_cell.length_b   1.000
_cell.length_c   1.000
_cell.angle_alpha   90.00
_cell.angle_beta   90.00
_cell.angle_gamma   90.00
#
_symmetry.space_group_name_H-M   'P 1'
#
loop_
_entity.id
_entity.type
_entity.pdbx_description
1 polymer ?
#
loop_
_entity_poly.entity_id
_entity_poly.type
_entity_poly.pdbx_seq_one_letter_code
_entity_poly.pdbx_strand_id
1 'polypeptide(L)'
;MKFKGRNGGMALAIRNHIMLFRAFVITLLIALVPTIIFICINNSYFWIFLILPLMLLTLSYVVFFFSKYDDRVFLSNPKKEHIFEAKNNSLFKDGKEIKLMQSVKIYRYKKFLYMETSHSMFVIQNTDFISGDRDNFLIWAKSCDIRILCGY
;
A
#
# COMPACT_ATOMS: atom_id res chain seq x y z
N MET A 1 -20.32 -10.83 -7.97
CA MET A 1 -20.14 -9.96 -6.78
C MET A 1 -20.10 -8.50 -7.23
N LYS A 2 -20.71 -7.61 -6.43
CA LYS A 2 -20.68 -6.16 -6.70
C LYS A 2 -20.11 -5.42 -5.51
N PHE A 3 -19.23 -4.45 -5.76
CA PHE A 3 -18.65 -3.61 -4.72
C PHE A 3 -18.35 -2.21 -5.23
N LYS A 4 -18.24 -1.27 -4.30
CA LYS A 4 -17.83 0.10 -4.59
C LYS A 4 -16.33 0.23 -4.41
N GLY A 5 -15.67 0.87 -5.35
CA GLY A 5 -14.27 1.26 -5.25
C GLY A 5 -14.13 2.76 -5.34
N ARG A 6 -13.38 3.36 -4.42
CA ARG A 6 -13.16 4.80 -4.37
C ARG A 6 -11.82 5.11 -5.02
N ASN A 7 -11.85 5.92 -6.06
CA ASN A 7 -10.62 6.39 -6.71
C ASN A 7 -9.98 7.49 -5.86
N GLY A 8 -8.71 7.36 -5.56
CA GLY A 8 -8.01 8.37 -4.80
C GLY A 8 -6.51 8.33 -5.01
N GLY A 9 -5.91 9.51 -5.04
CA GLY A 9 -4.45 9.70 -5.11
C GLY A 9 -3.69 9.06 -3.96
N MET A 10 -4.42 8.70 -2.92
CA MET A 10 -3.94 8.05 -1.74
C MET A 10 -3.52 6.60 -1.92
N ALA A 11 -4.10 5.92 -2.85
CA ALA A 11 -3.64 4.59 -3.21
C ALA A 11 -2.19 4.64 -3.72
N LEU A 12 -1.78 5.75 -4.33
CA LEU A 12 -0.39 6.04 -4.65
C LEU A 12 0.43 6.25 -3.37
N ALA A 13 -0.11 6.95 -2.37
CA ALA A 13 0.54 7.18 -1.09
C ALA A 13 0.76 5.88 -0.31
N ILE A 14 -0.21 4.94 -0.33
CA ILE A 14 -0.07 3.65 0.36
C ILE A 14 0.92 2.75 -0.36
N ARG A 15 0.92 2.71 -1.69
CA ARG A 15 1.98 2.04 -2.44
C ARG A 15 3.36 2.61 -2.08
N ASN A 16 3.45 3.92 -2.02
CA ASN A 16 4.65 4.63 -1.60
C ASN A 16 4.97 4.34 -0.13
N HIS A 17 3.98 4.19 0.73
CA HIS A 17 4.15 3.85 2.14
C HIS A 17 4.75 2.45 2.33
N ILE A 18 4.26 1.44 1.60
CA ILE A 18 4.85 0.09 1.64
C ILE A 18 6.28 0.13 1.08
N MET A 19 6.52 0.89 0.02
CA MET A 19 7.86 1.09 -0.53
C MET A 19 8.77 1.86 0.44
N LEU A 20 8.26 2.92 1.07
CA LEU A 20 8.98 3.72 2.06
C LEU A 20 9.30 2.91 3.31
N PHE A 21 8.40 2.06 3.79
CA PHE A 21 8.68 1.17 4.91
C PHE A 21 9.79 0.17 4.58
N ARG A 22 9.77 -0.43 3.39
CA ARG A 22 10.86 -1.31 2.93
C ARG A 22 12.18 -0.55 2.78
N ALA A 23 12.15 0.63 2.17
CA ALA A 23 13.33 1.49 2.06
C ALA A 23 13.86 1.88 3.44
N PHE A 24 12.98 2.21 4.39
CA PHE A 24 13.32 2.49 5.77
C PHE A 24 14.02 1.31 6.45
N VAL A 25 13.49 0.10 6.35
CA VAL A 25 14.11 -1.09 6.93
C VAL A 25 15.48 -1.37 6.32
N ILE A 26 15.61 -1.24 5.00
CA ILE A 26 16.89 -1.41 4.28
C ILE A 26 17.89 -0.34 4.73
N THR A 27 17.48 0.92 4.81
CA THR A 27 18.34 2.04 5.24
C THR A 27 18.78 1.86 6.70
N LEU A 28 17.89 1.38 7.56
CA LEU A 28 18.19 1.07 8.95
C LEU A 28 19.27 -0.04 9.05
N LEU A 29 19.14 -1.10 8.28
CA LEU A 29 20.13 -2.19 8.24
C LEU A 29 21.49 -1.70 7.72
N ILE A 30 21.49 -0.90 6.64
CA ILE A 30 22.71 -0.32 6.08
C ILE A 30 23.39 0.63 7.07
N ALA A 31 22.63 1.38 7.87
CA ALA A 31 23.18 2.30 8.87
C ALA A 31 23.67 1.57 10.14
N LEU A 32 23.02 0.47 10.54
CA LEU A 32 23.39 -0.31 11.72
C LEU A 32 24.76 -0.99 11.56
N VAL A 33 25.05 -1.53 10.40
CA VAL A 33 26.31 -2.27 10.15
C VAL A 33 27.56 -1.40 10.37
N PRO A 34 27.72 -0.23 9.68
CA PRO A 34 28.87 0.64 9.92
C PRO A 34 28.90 1.20 11.37
N THR A 35 27.72 1.48 11.95
CA THR A 35 27.66 1.96 13.35
C THR A 35 28.26 0.93 14.32
N ILE A 36 27.94 -0.35 14.18
CA ILE A 36 28.51 -1.41 15.00
C ILE A 36 30.02 -1.53 14.78
N ILE A 37 30.49 -1.48 13.52
CA ILE A 37 31.90 -1.56 13.17
C ILE A 37 32.67 -0.39 13.81
N PHE A 38 32.13 0.84 13.74
CA PHE A 38 32.78 2.03 14.34
C PHE A 38 32.80 2.02 15.85
N ILE A 39 31.76 1.47 16.51
CA ILE A 39 31.78 1.25 17.98
C ILE A 39 32.95 0.34 18.34
N CYS A 40 33.19 -0.72 17.56
CA CYS A 40 34.27 -1.67 17.81
C CYS A 40 35.68 -1.06 17.61
N ILE A 41 35.82 -0.04 16.77
CA ILE A 41 37.13 0.58 16.43
C ILE A 41 37.48 1.75 17.38
N ASN A 42 36.56 2.15 18.27
CA ASN A 42 36.75 3.21 19.27
C ASN A 42 37.26 4.55 18.69
N ASN A 43 36.60 5.04 17.63
CA ASN A 43 36.99 6.22 16.91
C ASN A 43 36.22 7.48 17.42
N SER A 44 36.94 8.61 17.59
CA SER A 44 36.40 9.90 18.04
C SER A 44 35.30 10.50 17.15
N TYR A 45 35.21 10.07 15.89
CA TYR A 45 34.20 10.53 14.91
C TYR A 45 32.89 9.74 14.98
N PHE A 46 32.71 8.90 15.95
CA PHE A 46 31.52 8.07 16.18
C PHE A 46 30.20 8.88 16.12
N TRP A 47 30.18 10.08 16.67
CA TRP A 47 29.00 10.92 16.74
C TRP A 47 28.45 11.31 15.36
N ILE A 48 29.30 11.52 14.36
CA ILE A 48 28.89 11.89 13.00
C ILE A 48 28.12 10.72 12.34
N PHE A 49 28.60 9.49 12.55
CA PHE A 49 27.96 8.30 12.00
C PHE A 49 26.67 7.92 12.72
N LEU A 50 26.46 8.40 13.94
CA LEU A 50 25.23 8.19 14.68
C LEU A 50 24.16 9.23 14.34
N ILE A 51 24.55 10.46 14.06
CA ILE A 51 23.63 11.55 13.70
C ILE A 51 22.96 11.30 12.34
N LEU A 52 23.68 10.81 11.35
CA LEU A 52 23.15 10.59 10.00
C LEU A 52 22.01 9.55 9.95
N PRO A 53 22.16 8.35 10.52
CA PRO A 53 21.03 7.41 10.60
C PRO A 53 19.88 7.90 11.47
N LEU A 54 20.14 8.68 12.52
CA LEU A 54 19.11 9.27 13.37
C LEU A 54 18.29 10.31 12.59
N MET A 55 18.92 11.15 11.77
CA MET A 55 18.24 12.09 10.87
C MET A 55 17.40 11.36 9.81
N LEU A 56 17.91 10.28 9.23
CA LEU A 56 17.16 9.47 8.26
C LEU A 56 15.96 8.78 8.92
N LEU A 57 16.12 8.33 10.15
CA LEU A 57 15.04 7.76 10.96
C LEU A 57 13.93 8.78 11.24
N THR A 58 14.29 10.00 11.67
CA THR A 58 13.33 11.05 11.94
C THR A 58 12.61 11.50 10.67
N LEU A 59 13.33 11.67 9.55
CA LEU A 59 12.73 12.02 8.26
C LEU A 59 11.75 10.94 7.79
N SER A 60 12.12 9.68 7.90
CA SER A 60 11.26 8.55 7.53
C SER A 60 10.01 8.47 8.42
N TYR A 61 10.14 8.76 9.72
CA TYR A 61 9.02 8.82 10.66
C TYR A 61 8.06 9.97 10.32
N VAL A 62 8.60 11.15 9.98
CA VAL A 62 7.81 12.31 9.56
C VAL A 62 7.01 12.00 8.29
N VAL A 63 7.65 11.43 7.26
CA VAL A 63 6.97 11.01 6.03
C VAL A 63 5.90 9.97 6.31
N PHE A 64 6.16 9.01 7.21
CA PHE A 64 5.20 8.01 7.65
C PHE A 64 3.98 8.65 8.34
N PHE A 65 4.21 9.62 9.22
CA PHE A 65 3.15 10.29 9.96
C PHE A 65 2.26 11.12 9.03
N PHE A 66 2.84 11.86 8.10
CA PHE A 66 2.07 12.63 7.11
C PHE A 66 1.27 11.74 6.16
N SER A 67 1.81 10.62 5.72
CA SER A 67 1.05 9.67 4.89
C SER A 67 -0.16 9.10 5.63
N LYS A 68 -0.03 8.83 6.93
CA LYS A 68 -1.12 8.33 7.77
C LYS A 68 -2.19 9.39 8.07
N TYR A 69 -1.82 10.67 8.07
CA TYR A 69 -2.75 11.78 8.23
C TYR A 69 -3.61 11.98 6.97
N ASP A 70 -3.00 11.91 5.81
CA ASP A 70 -3.68 11.96 4.51
C ASP A 70 -4.73 10.85 4.38
N ASP A 71 -4.51 9.68 5.01
CA ASP A 71 -5.45 8.56 5.04
C ASP A 71 -6.82 8.95 5.65
N ARG A 72 -6.82 9.69 6.73
CA ARG A 72 -8.05 10.11 7.40
C ARG A 72 -8.82 11.16 6.59
N VAL A 73 -8.11 12.11 6.02
CA VAL A 73 -8.69 13.19 5.21
C VAL A 73 -9.30 12.65 3.93
N PHE A 74 -8.67 11.65 3.33
CA PHE A 74 -9.15 11.04 2.11
C PHE A 74 -10.41 10.19 2.31
N LEU A 75 -10.47 9.39 3.36
CA LEU A 75 -11.63 8.57 3.69
C LEU A 75 -12.85 9.41 4.04
N SER A 76 -12.65 10.66 4.49
CA SER A 76 -13.71 11.60 4.79
C SER A 76 -14.33 12.29 3.55
N ASN A 77 -13.63 12.26 2.41
CA ASN A 77 -14.09 12.99 1.20
C ASN A 77 -13.87 12.16 -0.09
N PRO A 78 -14.70 11.15 -0.36
CA PRO A 78 -14.55 10.27 -1.53
C PRO A 78 -14.89 11.02 -2.82
N LYS A 79 -13.88 11.41 -3.59
CA LYS A 79 -14.04 12.23 -4.78
C LYS A 79 -14.71 11.54 -5.98
N LYS A 80 -14.63 10.22 -6.09
CA LYS A 80 -15.33 9.43 -7.14
C LYS A 80 -15.52 8.00 -6.67
N GLU A 81 -16.76 7.55 -6.60
CA GLU A 81 -17.10 6.15 -6.41
C GLU A 81 -17.34 5.50 -7.77
N HIS A 82 -16.79 4.30 -7.93
CA HIS A 82 -17.02 3.46 -9.10
C HIS A 82 -17.63 2.14 -8.64
N ILE A 83 -18.53 1.60 -9.44
CA ILE A 83 -19.12 0.30 -9.19
C ILE A 83 -18.33 -0.76 -9.94
N PHE A 84 -17.85 -1.74 -9.19
CA PHE A 84 -17.16 -2.91 -9.73
C PHE A 84 -18.07 -4.12 -9.65
N GLU A 85 -18.04 -4.94 -10.69
CA GLU A 85 -18.72 -6.21 -10.75
C GLU A 85 -17.73 -7.30 -11.15
N ALA A 86 -17.49 -8.24 -10.24
CA ALA A 86 -16.71 -9.45 -10.49
C ALA A 86 -17.64 -10.58 -10.88
N LYS A 87 -17.53 -11.08 -12.09
CA LYS A 87 -18.41 -12.10 -12.68
C LYS A 87 -17.62 -13.06 -13.53
N ASN A 88 -17.76 -14.35 -13.24
CA ASN A 88 -16.94 -15.40 -13.85
C ASN A 88 -15.42 -15.04 -13.72
N ASN A 89 -14.69 -14.98 -14.82
CA ASN A 89 -13.27 -14.61 -14.86
C ASN A 89 -13.04 -13.17 -15.36
N SER A 90 -14.04 -12.29 -15.26
CA SER A 90 -13.97 -10.91 -15.72
C SER A 90 -14.30 -9.92 -14.62
N LEU A 91 -13.65 -8.76 -14.64
CA LEU A 91 -13.92 -7.63 -13.77
C LEU A 91 -14.47 -6.48 -14.60
N PHE A 92 -15.61 -5.96 -14.20
CA PHE A 92 -16.23 -4.81 -14.85
C PHE A 92 -16.15 -3.59 -13.92
N LYS A 93 -15.84 -2.43 -14.50
CA LYS A 93 -15.90 -1.12 -13.84
C LYS A 93 -16.93 -0.27 -14.55
N ASP A 94 -17.98 0.13 -13.84
CA ASP A 94 -19.07 0.94 -14.40
C ASP A 94 -19.63 0.35 -15.72
N GLY A 95 -19.74 -0.98 -15.75
CA GLY A 95 -20.22 -1.74 -16.91
C GLY A 95 -19.19 -1.99 -18.03
N LYS A 96 -17.96 -1.46 -17.92
CA LYS A 96 -16.87 -1.71 -18.86
C LYS A 96 -15.93 -2.79 -18.34
N GLU A 97 -15.61 -3.76 -19.17
CA GLU A 97 -14.71 -4.84 -18.82
C GLU A 97 -13.26 -4.34 -18.67
N ILE A 98 -12.60 -4.77 -17.60
CA ILE A 98 -11.18 -4.55 -17.34
C ILE A 98 -10.43 -5.85 -17.68
N LYS A 99 -9.43 -5.76 -18.54
CA LYS A 99 -8.54 -6.89 -18.82
C LYS A 99 -7.76 -7.27 -17.54
N LEU A 100 -7.99 -8.47 -17.02
CA LEU A 100 -7.37 -8.94 -15.77
C LEU A 100 -5.89 -9.30 -15.93
N MET A 101 -5.50 -9.78 -17.12
CA MET A 101 -4.12 -10.25 -17.36
C MET A 101 -3.11 -9.12 -17.14
N GLN A 102 -2.26 -9.29 -16.14
CA GLN A 102 -1.10 -8.44 -15.75
C GLN A 102 -1.41 -7.01 -15.30
N SER A 103 -2.64 -6.52 -15.45
CA SER A 103 -2.98 -5.13 -15.15
C SER A 103 -3.62 -4.92 -13.78
N VAL A 104 -4.08 -5.98 -13.12
CA VAL A 104 -4.74 -5.89 -11.82
C VAL A 104 -3.89 -6.51 -10.74
N LYS A 105 -3.67 -5.76 -9.66
CA LYS A 105 -3.02 -6.24 -8.43
C LYS A 105 -3.88 -5.84 -7.24
N ILE A 106 -3.92 -6.69 -6.23
CA ILE A 106 -4.65 -6.42 -5.00
C ILE A 106 -3.66 -6.38 -3.85
N TYR A 107 -3.71 -5.29 -3.07
CA TYR A 107 -2.93 -5.16 -1.84
C TYR A 107 -3.88 -5.26 -0.66
N ARG A 108 -3.60 -6.18 0.25
CA ARG A 108 -4.37 -6.34 1.48
C ARG A 108 -3.67 -5.60 2.62
N TYR A 109 -4.33 -4.61 3.20
CA TYR A 109 -3.82 -3.87 4.34
C TYR A 109 -4.93 -3.61 5.37
N LYS A 110 -4.81 -4.21 6.55
CA LYS A 110 -5.80 -4.07 7.65
C LYS A 110 -7.25 -4.28 7.17
N LYS A 111 -8.06 -3.21 7.27
CA LYS A 111 -9.49 -3.18 6.90
C LYS A 111 -9.71 -2.90 5.41
N PHE A 112 -8.66 -2.58 4.66
CA PHE A 112 -8.75 -2.11 3.29
C PHE A 112 -8.18 -3.11 2.30
N LEU A 113 -8.78 -3.12 1.12
CA LEU A 113 -8.21 -3.70 -0.07
C LEU A 113 -7.89 -2.56 -1.04
N TYR A 114 -6.72 -2.59 -1.62
CA TYR A 114 -6.30 -1.65 -2.64
C TYR A 114 -6.17 -2.43 -3.94
N MET A 115 -7.00 -2.06 -4.91
CA MET A 115 -6.98 -2.66 -6.21
C MET A 115 -6.28 -1.73 -7.19
N GLU A 116 -5.10 -2.11 -7.63
CA GLU A 116 -4.34 -1.43 -8.68
C GLU A 116 -4.79 -1.95 -10.04
N THR A 117 -5.13 -1.04 -10.94
CA THR A 117 -5.36 -1.31 -12.36
C THR A 117 -4.30 -0.58 -13.17
N SER A 118 -4.20 -0.81 -14.49
CA SER A 118 -3.20 -0.16 -15.35
C SER A 118 -3.13 1.37 -15.23
N HIS A 119 -4.25 2.02 -14.92
CA HIS A 119 -4.34 3.50 -14.92
C HIS A 119 -4.80 4.11 -13.61
N SER A 120 -5.25 3.31 -12.66
CA SER A 120 -5.87 3.82 -11.44
C SER A 120 -5.75 2.82 -10.31
N MET A 121 -5.82 3.34 -9.09
CA MET A 121 -5.88 2.52 -7.91
C MET A 121 -7.15 2.84 -7.12
N PHE A 122 -7.78 1.83 -6.59
CA PHE A 122 -9.06 1.92 -5.89
C PHE A 122 -8.94 1.36 -4.50
N VAL A 123 -9.57 2.05 -3.57
CA VAL A 123 -9.70 1.62 -2.17
C VAL A 123 -11.07 0.98 -1.98
N ILE A 124 -11.10 -0.19 -1.37
CA ILE A 124 -12.31 -0.96 -1.10
C ILE A 124 -12.31 -1.28 0.39
N GLN A 125 -13.38 -0.93 1.09
CA GLN A 125 -13.62 -1.29 2.49
C GLN A 125 -14.55 -2.51 2.58
N ASN A 126 -14.60 -3.15 3.73
CA ASN A 126 -15.55 -4.24 3.95
C ASN A 126 -17.02 -3.79 3.79
N THR A 127 -17.31 -2.54 4.11
CA THR A 127 -18.64 -1.94 3.97
C THR A 127 -19.01 -1.58 2.53
N ASP A 128 -18.06 -1.62 1.60
CA ASP A 128 -18.28 -1.24 0.21
C ASP A 128 -18.84 -2.40 -0.65
N PHE A 129 -18.93 -3.62 -0.09
CA PHE A 129 -19.52 -4.76 -0.80
C PHE A 129 -21.05 -4.65 -0.83
N ILE A 130 -21.59 -4.54 -2.03
CA ILE A 130 -23.05 -4.50 -2.29
C ILE A 130 -23.62 -5.92 -2.32
N SER A 131 -22.87 -6.86 -2.92
CA SER A 131 -23.18 -8.29 -2.94
C SER A 131 -21.91 -9.13 -2.83
N GLY A 132 -21.94 -10.13 -1.95
CA GLY A 132 -20.76 -10.90 -1.55
C GLY A 132 -20.00 -10.22 -0.41
N ASP A 133 -18.84 -10.73 -0.13
CA ASP A 133 -17.94 -10.24 0.92
C ASP A 133 -16.50 -10.18 0.46
N ARG A 134 -15.64 -9.68 1.34
CA ARG A 134 -14.20 -9.52 1.10
C ARG A 134 -13.50 -10.85 0.83
N ASP A 135 -13.84 -11.89 1.58
CA ASP A 135 -13.13 -13.16 1.51
C ASP A 135 -13.50 -13.90 0.23
N ASN A 136 -14.77 -13.88 -0.16
CA ASN A 136 -15.23 -14.38 -1.45
C ASN A 136 -14.59 -13.63 -2.61
N PHE A 137 -14.38 -12.31 -2.48
CA PHE A 137 -13.66 -11.52 -3.49
C PHE A 137 -12.19 -11.95 -3.61
N LEU A 138 -11.52 -12.21 -2.49
CA LEU A 138 -10.13 -12.68 -2.51
C LEU A 138 -10.00 -14.09 -3.08
N ILE A 139 -10.98 -14.97 -2.81
CA ILE A 139 -11.05 -16.31 -3.41
C ILE A 139 -11.23 -16.20 -4.92
N TRP A 140 -12.17 -15.36 -5.36
CA TRP A 140 -12.39 -15.09 -6.78
C TRP A 140 -11.13 -14.50 -7.45
N ALA A 141 -10.46 -13.54 -6.80
CA ALA A 141 -9.25 -12.94 -7.34
C ALA A 141 -8.13 -13.98 -7.51
N LYS A 142 -7.98 -14.91 -6.57
CA LYS A 142 -7.05 -16.04 -6.69
C LYS A 142 -7.40 -16.97 -7.85
N SER A 143 -8.69 -17.28 -8.03
CA SER A 143 -9.12 -18.13 -9.15
C SER A 143 -8.90 -17.49 -10.51
N CYS A 144 -8.81 -16.16 -10.57
CA CYS A 144 -8.46 -15.39 -11.77
C CYS A 144 -6.97 -15.10 -11.93
N ASP A 145 -6.12 -15.74 -11.11
CA ASP A 145 -4.65 -15.55 -11.10
C ASP A 145 -4.22 -14.10 -10.85
N ILE A 146 -5.07 -13.33 -10.14
CA ILE A 146 -4.74 -11.95 -9.77
C ILE A 146 -3.74 -11.97 -8.61
N ARG A 147 -2.65 -11.23 -8.75
CA ARG A 147 -1.61 -11.14 -7.75
C ARG A 147 -2.12 -10.43 -6.49
N ILE A 148 -2.20 -11.17 -5.36
CA ILE A 148 -2.56 -10.62 -4.06
C ILE A 148 -1.29 -10.44 -3.25
N LEU A 149 -1.02 -9.20 -2.85
CA LEU A 149 0.11 -8.80 -2.03
C LEU A 149 -0.40 -8.47 -0.62
N CYS A 150 0.16 -9.12 0.39
CA CYS A 150 -0.11 -8.77 1.77
C CYS A 150 0.79 -7.61 2.17
N GLY A 151 0.20 -6.46 2.53
CA GLY A 151 0.91 -5.39 3.23
C GLY A 151 1.03 -5.75 4.71
N TYR A 152 2.18 -5.56 5.28
CA TYR A 152 2.44 -5.71 6.70
C TYR A 152 1.82 -4.59 7.52
#